data_7a4de179ff25f025c86b0130bc302356
#
_entry.id   7a4de179ff25f025c86b0130bc302356
#
_cell.length_a   1.000
_cell.length_b   1.000
_cell.length_c   1.000
_cell.angle_alpha   90.00
_cell.angle_beta   90.00
_cell.angle_gamma   90.00
#
_symmetry.space_group_name_H-M   'P 1'
#
loop_
_entity.id
_entity.type
_entity.pdbx_description
1 polymer ?
#
loop_
_entity_poly.entity_id
_entity_poly.type
_entity_poly.pdbx_seq_one_letter_code
_entity_poly.pdbx_strand_id
1 'polypeptide(L)'
;MSVAELAAQLAEIGRDCYARGWALGTSGNFSAVVNRDPLRLAITTSGVDKGTLTVGDIVEIDEHGKVVAGSGRPSAEASLHLAIARARGAGAVLHTHSIWSTILSDAAKEDGLALEGYEMLKGLDGVGTHEHREWLPILDNTQDWAAAVPEVEAMLAEQPNAHGFLIRRHGLYTWGGDLAAARRQVEILEFLFEVMGRKRGTTWQP
;
A
#
# COMPACT_ATOMS: atom_id res chain seq x y z
N MET A 1 -5.42 -2.69 -20.41
CA MET A 1 -6.43 -1.85 -19.76
C MET A 1 -6.23 -0.40 -20.18
N SER A 2 -7.30 0.33 -20.48
CA SER A 2 -7.21 1.77 -20.75
C SER A 2 -6.99 2.57 -19.46
N VAL A 3 -6.49 3.81 -19.58
CA VAL A 3 -6.33 4.71 -18.41
C VAL A 3 -7.68 4.95 -17.72
N ALA A 4 -8.76 5.07 -18.48
CA ALA A 4 -10.11 5.25 -17.92
C ALA A 4 -10.59 4.05 -17.09
N GLU A 5 -10.30 2.83 -17.53
CA GLU A 5 -10.61 1.61 -16.78
C GLU A 5 -9.77 1.52 -15.49
N LEU A 6 -8.49 1.87 -15.56
CA LEU A 6 -7.63 1.93 -14.36
C LEU A 6 -8.13 2.98 -13.37
N ALA A 7 -8.51 4.17 -13.84
CA ALA A 7 -9.04 5.24 -13.01
C ALA A 7 -10.35 4.82 -12.32
N ALA A 8 -11.24 4.13 -13.04
CA ALA A 8 -12.49 3.63 -12.46
C ALA A 8 -12.24 2.59 -11.34
N GLN A 9 -11.30 1.66 -11.56
CA GLN A 9 -10.93 0.66 -10.56
C GLN A 9 -10.23 1.29 -9.35
N LEU A 10 -9.33 2.25 -9.55
CA LEU A 10 -8.68 3.00 -8.46
C LEU A 10 -9.70 3.74 -7.59
N ALA A 11 -10.68 4.39 -8.22
CA ALA A 11 -11.75 5.07 -7.51
C ALA A 11 -12.63 4.09 -6.71
N GLU A 12 -12.94 2.92 -7.28
CA GLU A 12 -13.67 1.86 -6.57
C GLU A 12 -12.88 1.36 -5.35
N ILE A 13 -11.60 0.99 -5.54
CA ILE A 13 -10.73 0.51 -4.45
C ILE A 13 -10.62 1.55 -3.34
N GLY A 14 -10.51 2.83 -3.69
CA GLY A 14 -10.45 3.90 -2.70
C GLY A 14 -11.71 4.00 -1.84
N ARG A 15 -12.88 3.93 -2.47
CA ARG A 15 -14.15 3.91 -1.73
C ARG A 15 -14.31 2.68 -0.86
N ASP A 16 -13.87 1.52 -1.32
CA ASP A 16 -13.89 0.29 -0.53
C ASP A 16 -12.94 0.38 0.68
N CYS A 17 -11.73 0.90 0.50
CA CYS A 17 -10.79 1.12 1.60
C CYS A 17 -11.36 2.12 2.62
N TYR A 18 -12.02 3.19 2.16
CA TYR A 18 -12.72 4.13 3.03
C TYR A 18 -13.83 3.44 3.83
N ALA A 19 -14.71 2.68 3.17
CA ALA A 19 -15.83 1.98 3.80
C ALA A 19 -15.37 0.97 4.87
N ARG A 20 -14.18 0.41 4.71
CA ARG A 20 -13.54 -0.52 5.66
C ARG A 20 -12.74 0.19 6.76
N GLY A 21 -12.64 1.52 6.73
CA GLY A 21 -11.86 2.30 7.70
C GLY A 21 -10.34 2.25 7.48
N TRP A 22 -9.89 1.88 6.29
CA TRP A 22 -8.46 1.77 5.95
C TRP A 22 -7.89 3.03 5.28
N ALA A 23 -8.74 3.95 4.84
CA ALA A 23 -8.35 5.20 4.19
C ALA A 23 -9.34 6.32 4.52
N LEU A 24 -9.47 6.66 5.82
CA LEU A 24 -10.42 7.65 6.31
C LEU A 24 -9.98 9.08 5.95
N GLY A 25 -10.97 9.94 5.74
CA GLY A 25 -10.74 11.32 5.34
C GLY A 25 -10.00 11.38 4.00
N THR A 26 -8.90 12.11 3.95
CA THR A 26 -8.07 12.26 2.75
C THR A 26 -6.83 11.35 2.75
N SER A 27 -6.74 10.43 3.72
CA SER A 27 -5.58 9.55 3.90
C SER A 27 -5.49 8.46 2.83
N GLY A 28 -4.28 7.88 2.70
CA GLY A 28 -4.01 6.84 1.73
C GLY A 28 -3.90 7.34 0.28
N ASN A 29 -3.28 6.55 -0.55
CA ASN A 29 -3.15 6.82 -1.99
C ASN A 29 -2.96 5.51 -2.76
N PHE A 30 -3.44 5.50 -4.01
CA PHE A 30 -3.54 4.29 -4.81
C PHE A 30 -3.05 4.58 -6.22
N SER A 31 -2.24 3.68 -6.79
CA SER A 31 -1.74 3.84 -8.15
C SER A 31 -1.76 2.55 -8.95
N ALA A 32 -1.80 2.69 -10.26
CA ALA A 32 -1.64 1.61 -11.23
C ALA A 32 -0.72 2.04 -12.35
N VAL A 33 0.08 1.09 -12.85
CA VAL A 33 0.99 1.33 -13.98
C VAL A 33 0.18 1.42 -15.27
N VAL A 34 0.31 2.57 -15.94
CA VAL A 34 -0.25 2.84 -17.26
C VAL A 34 0.69 2.38 -18.37
N ASN A 35 1.98 2.69 -18.21
CA ASN A 35 3.05 2.33 -19.12
C ASN A 35 4.33 2.04 -18.34
N ARG A 36 5.16 1.11 -18.83
CA ARG A 36 6.40 0.74 -18.15
C ARG A 36 7.64 1.43 -18.72
N ASP A 37 7.61 1.81 -19.96
CA ASP A 37 8.73 2.45 -20.66
C ASP A 37 8.22 3.51 -21.65
N PRO A 38 8.36 4.84 -21.33
CA PRO A 38 8.72 5.38 -20.00
C PRO A 38 7.66 5.04 -18.93
N LEU A 39 8.10 4.89 -17.68
CA LEU A 39 7.18 4.56 -16.58
C LEU A 39 6.16 5.68 -16.37
N ARG A 40 4.87 5.30 -16.35
CA ARG A 40 3.75 6.18 -16.04
C ARG A 40 2.78 5.50 -15.09
N LEU A 41 2.28 6.25 -14.13
CA LEU A 41 1.28 5.79 -13.18
C LEU A 41 0.00 6.63 -13.30
N ALA A 42 -1.15 5.97 -13.27
CA ALA A 42 -2.39 6.58 -12.84
C ALA A 42 -2.39 6.56 -11.29
N ILE A 43 -2.59 7.70 -10.65
CA ILE A 43 -2.53 7.84 -9.18
C ILE A 43 -3.62 8.77 -8.67
N THR A 44 -4.13 8.51 -7.47
CA THR A 44 -5.11 9.37 -6.80
C THR A 44 -4.52 10.75 -6.50
N THR A 45 -5.33 11.79 -6.69
CA THR A 45 -4.95 13.16 -6.32
C THR A 45 -4.89 13.35 -4.81
N SER A 46 -3.99 14.23 -4.38
CA SER A 46 -3.84 14.61 -2.97
C SER A 46 -5.03 15.40 -2.45
N GLY A 47 -5.40 15.14 -1.19
CA GLY A 47 -6.40 15.94 -0.47
C GLY A 47 -7.86 15.62 -0.82
N VAL A 48 -8.12 14.55 -1.58
CA VAL A 48 -9.48 14.09 -1.90
C VAL A 48 -9.93 13.02 -0.91
N ASP A 49 -11.17 13.15 -0.43
CA ASP A 49 -11.82 12.14 0.42
C ASP A 49 -12.00 10.83 -0.36
N LYS A 50 -11.46 9.74 0.20
CA LYS A 50 -11.47 8.44 -0.48
C LYS A 50 -12.86 7.83 -0.58
N GLY A 51 -13.79 8.21 0.29
CA GLY A 51 -15.19 7.76 0.24
C GLY A 51 -15.97 8.32 -0.94
N THR A 52 -15.51 9.42 -1.53
CA THR A 52 -16.16 10.10 -2.67
C THR A 52 -15.34 10.09 -3.94
N LEU A 53 -14.26 9.30 -4.01
CA LEU A 53 -13.39 9.21 -5.18
C LEU A 53 -14.16 8.92 -6.47
N THR A 54 -13.82 9.68 -7.50
CA THR A 54 -14.31 9.53 -8.88
C THR A 54 -13.14 9.33 -9.85
N VAL A 55 -13.42 9.02 -11.09
CA VAL A 55 -12.40 8.95 -12.14
C VAL A 55 -11.70 10.30 -12.38
N GLY A 56 -12.37 11.41 -12.09
CA GLY A 56 -11.82 12.77 -12.21
C GLY A 56 -10.75 13.09 -11.16
N ASP A 57 -10.67 12.28 -10.09
CA ASP A 57 -9.70 12.42 -9.00
C ASP A 57 -8.44 11.59 -9.22
N ILE A 58 -8.24 11.07 -10.43
CA ILE A 58 -7.06 10.32 -10.82
C ILE A 58 -6.26 11.13 -11.82
N VAL A 59 -4.99 11.29 -11.58
CA VAL A 59 -4.03 11.94 -12.50
C VAL A 59 -3.05 10.92 -13.05
N GLU A 60 -2.52 11.16 -14.24
CA GLU A 60 -1.39 10.42 -14.79
C GLU A 60 -0.10 11.20 -14.49
N ILE A 61 0.90 10.52 -13.95
CA ILE A 61 2.23 11.05 -13.69
C ILE A 61 3.29 10.31 -14.50
N ASP A 62 4.34 11.02 -14.87
CA ASP A 62 5.53 10.45 -15.50
C ASP A 62 6.50 9.85 -14.45
N GLU A 63 7.62 9.34 -14.92
CA GLU A 63 8.68 8.72 -14.13
C GLU A 63 9.37 9.66 -13.14
N HIS A 64 9.14 10.96 -13.27
CA HIS A 64 9.64 12.01 -12.37
C HIS A 64 8.57 12.53 -11.40
N GLY A 65 7.35 11.95 -11.44
CA GLY A 65 6.21 12.37 -10.61
C GLY A 65 5.49 13.62 -11.12
N LYS A 66 5.80 14.08 -12.33
CA LYS A 66 5.13 15.22 -12.96
C LYS A 66 3.81 14.80 -13.57
N VAL A 67 2.74 15.56 -13.31
CA VAL A 67 1.43 15.33 -13.93
C VAL A 67 1.52 15.57 -15.44
N VAL A 68 1.13 14.57 -16.21
CA VAL A 68 1.08 14.60 -17.69
C VAL A 68 -0.36 14.54 -18.23
N ALA A 69 -1.33 14.08 -17.43
CA ALA A 69 -2.74 14.11 -17.76
C ALA A 69 -3.61 14.17 -16.49
N GLY A 70 -4.83 14.69 -16.62
CA GLY A 70 -5.75 14.93 -15.51
C GLY A 70 -5.53 16.29 -14.85
N SER A 71 -6.28 16.55 -13.78
CA SER A 71 -6.25 17.82 -13.03
C SER A 71 -6.04 17.55 -11.54
N GLY A 72 -5.18 18.35 -10.88
CA GLY A 72 -4.86 18.19 -9.48
C GLY A 72 -3.37 17.95 -9.22
N ARG A 73 -3.02 17.72 -7.96
CA ARG A 73 -1.65 17.38 -7.55
C ARG A 73 -1.63 15.90 -7.14
N PRO A 74 -0.58 15.15 -7.52
CA PRO A 74 -0.41 13.79 -7.01
C PRO A 74 -0.14 13.83 -5.49
N SER A 75 -0.25 12.68 -4.84
CA SER A 75 0.19 12.54 -3.45
C SER A 75 1.65 12.98 -3.29
N ALA A 76 2.00 13.55 -2.14
CA ALA A 76 3.39 13.80 -1.77
C ALA A 76 4.24 12.52 -1.79
N GLU A 77 3.60 11.36 -1.63
CA GLU A 77 4.20 10.03 -1.61
C GLU A 77 4.30 9.37 -2.99
N ALA A 78 3.99 10.08 -4.07
CA ALA A 78 4.06 9.54 -5.43
C ALA A 78 5.44 8.98 -5.81
N SER A 79 6.51 9.54 -5.22
CA SER A 79 7.88 9.04 -5.39
C SER A 79 8.05 7.59 -4.87
N LEU A 80 7.38 7.23 -3.76
CA LEU A 80 7.39 5.87 -3.24
C LEU A 80 6.65 4.89 -4.17
N HIS A 81 5.52 5.31 -4.73
CA HIS A 81 4.80 4.48 -5.72
C HIS A 81 5.67 4.20 -6.95
N LEU A 82 6.38 5.20 -7.45
CA LEU A 82 7.32 5.04 -8.57
C LEU A 82 8.47 4.10 -8.21
N ALA A 83 9.06 4.25 -7.03
CA ALA A 83 10.16 3.40 -6.54
C ALA A 83 9.70 1.94 -6.41
N ILE A 84 8.55 1.69 -5.78
CA ILE A 84 7.99 0.34 -5.62
C ILE A 84 7.67 -0.28 -6.99
N ALA A 85 7.02 0.48 -7.89
CA ALA A 85 6.68 -0.01 -9.22
C ALA A 85 7.92 -0.45 -10.01
N ARG A 86 9.04 0.28 -9.87
CA ARG A 86 10.34 -0.08 -10.49
C ARG A 86 10.97 -1.29 -9.81
N ALA A 87 11.15 -1.24 -8.50
CA ALA A 87 11.88 -2.25 -7.74
C ALA A 87 11.19 -3.62 -7.76
N ARG A 88 9.86 -3.64 -7.75
CA ARG A 88 9.04 -4.88 -7.71
C ARG A 88 8.49 -5.29 -9.07
N GLY A 89 8.64 -4.48 -10.11
CA GLY A 89 7.90 -4.70 -11.34
C GLY A 89 6.38 -4.69 -11.11
N ALA A 90 5.90 -4.02 -10.07
CA ALA A 90 4.51 -3.99 -9.68
C ALA A 90 3.63 -3.33 -10.74
N GLY A 91 2.43 -3.84 -10.95
CA GLY A 91 1.40 -3.24 -11.80
C GLY A 91 0.49 -2.28 -11.05
N ALA A 92 0.44 -2.40 -9.72
CA ALA A 92 -0.31 -1.49 -8.85
C ALA A 92 0.35 -1.39 -7.47
N VAL A 93 0.21 -0.24 -6.82
CA VAL A 93 0.68 0.03 -5.45
C VAL A 93 -0.45 0.69 -4.68
N LEU A 94 -0.75 0.15 -3.50
CA LEU A 94 -1.81 0.65 -2.61
C LEU A 94 -1.21 1.00 -1.25
N HIS A 95 -1.59 2.16 -0.75
CA HIS A 95 -1.18 2.67 0.56
C HIS A 95 -2.41 2.99 1.41
N THR A 96 -2.49 2.38 2.59
CA THR A 96 -3.61 2.51 3.54
C THR A 96 -3.13 3.02 4.90
N HIS A 97 -4.05 3.64 5.65
CA HIS A 97 -3.84 4.18 7.01
C HIS A 97 -4.83 3.54 8.00
N SER A 98 -4.80 2.24 8.14
CA SER A 98 -5.69 1.58 9.09
C SER A 98 -5.24 1.81 10.55
N ILE A 99 -6.21 1.71 11.47
CA ILE A 99 -5.92 1.77 12.91
C ILE A 99 -4.94 0.67 13.30
N TRP A 100 -5.10 -0.52 12.75
CA TRP A 100 -4.28 -1.67 13.12
C TRP A 100 -2.86 -1.59 12.60
N SER A 101 -2.65 -1.15 11.35
CA SER A 101 -1.29 -0.91 10.83
C SER A 101 -0.56 0.16 11.64
N THR A 102 -1.27 1.21 12.06
CA THR A 102 -0.73 2.28 12.92
C THR A 102 -0.32 1.75 14.30
N ILE A 103 -1.22 1.04 15.00
CA ILE A 103 -0.95 0.50 16.34
C ILE A 103 0.18 -0.52 16.31
N LEU A 104 0.16 -1.45 15.33
CA LEU A 104 1.15 -2.52 15.27
C LEU A 104 2.55 -2.00 14.94
N SER A 105 2.65 -1.02 14.02
CA SER A 105 3.93 -0.38 13.70
C SER A 105 4.48 0.47 14.83
N ASP A 106 3.62 1.11 15.65
CA ASP A 106 4.04 1.85 16.85
C ASP A 106 4.53 0.90 17.94
N ALA A 107 3.83 -0.21 18.16
CA ALA A 107 4.14 -1.17 19.22
C ALA A 107 5.31 -2.12 18.87
N ALA A 108 5.77 -2.14 17.63
CA ALA A 108 6.87 -2.99 17.21
C ALA A 108 8.20 -2.50 17.82
N LYS A 109 8.92 -3.43 18.44
CA LYS A 109 10.26 -3.15 19.03
C LYS A 109 11.39 -3.34 18.03
N GLU A 110 11.12 -4.12 16.98
CA GLU A 110 12.05 -4.40 15.89
C GLU A 110 11.66 -3.55 14.66
N ASP A 111 12.54 -3.53 13.68
CA ASP A 111 12.30 -2.83 12.42
C ASP A 111 11.45 -3.67 11.44
N GLY A 112 10.50 -4.43 11.98
CA GLY A 112 9.58 -5.25 11.23
C GLY A 112 8.55 -5.96 12.08
N LEU A 113 7.54 -6.52 11.39
CA LEU A 113 6.43 -7.27 11.95
C LEU A 113 6.36 -8.65 11.31
N ALA A 114 6.43 -9.71 12.14
CA ALA A 114 6.25 -11.08 11.67
C ALA A 114 4.76 -11.47 11.76
N LEU A 115 4.24 -12.03 10.67
CA LEU A 115 2.92 -12.64 10.56
C LEU A 115 3.13 -14.14 10.25
N GLU A 116 2.68 -15.02 11.16
CA GLU A 116 2.93 -16.46 11.02
C GLU A 116 1.81 -17.30 11.64
N GLY A 117 1.60 -18.52 11.09
CA GLY A 117 0.66 -19.49 11.63
C GLY A 117 -0.81 -19.22 11.29
N TYR A 118 -1.11 -18.32 10.37
CA TYR A 118 -2.47 -17.98 9.96
C TYR A 118 -2.80 -18.52 8.57
N GLU A 119 -3.94 -19.20 8.43
CA GLU A 119 -4.42 -19.71 7.14
C GLU A 119 -4.55 -18.60 6.08
N MET A 120 -4.88 -17.38 6.50
CA MET A 120 -5.04 -16.22 5.62
C MET A 120 -3.77 -15.84 4.86
N LEU A 121 -2.58 -16.24 5.35
CA LEU A 121 -1.30 -16.04 4.65
C LEU A 121 -1.28 -16.67 3.25
N LYS A 122 -2.02 -17.76 3.03
CA LYS A 122 -2.13 -18.43 1.72
C LYS A 122 -2.75 -17.57 0.62
N GLY A 123 -3.38 -16.49 0.97
CA GLY A 123 -3.89 -15.53 0.00
C GLY A 123 -2.84 -14.54 -0.52
N LEU A 124 -1.67 -14.43 0.12
CA LEU A 124 -0.56 -13.65 -0.39
C LEU A 124 0.01 -14.29 -1.66
N ASP A 125 0.55 -13.47 -2.55
CA ASP A 125 1.01 -13.93 -3.85
C ASP A 125 2.17 -14.92 -3.70
N GLY A 126 2.07 -16.09 -4.38
CA GLY A 126 3.08 -17.15 -4.30
C GLY A 126 3.11 -17.93 -2.97
N VAL A 127 2.26 -17.63 -1.97
CA VAL A 127 2.23 -18.34 -0.70
C VAL A 127 1.24 -19.53 -0.74
N GLY A 128 1.74 -20.76 -0.57
CA GLY A 128 0.96 -21.98 -0.65
C GLY A 128 0.60 -22.63 0.69
N THR A 129 1.13 -22.15 1.82
CA THR A 129 0.96 -22.77 3.13
C THR A 129 0.80 -21.75 4.25
N HIS A 130 0.04 -22.11 5.29
CA HIS A 130 -0.09 -21.34 6.51
C HIS A 130 1.19 -21.32 7.39
N GLU A 131 2.14 -22.19 7.09
CA GLU A 131 3.45 -22.23 7.76
C GLU A 131 4.39 -21.13 7.26
N HIS A 132 3.98 -20.38 6.21
CA HIS A 132 4.72 -19.22 5.74
C HIS A 132 4.87 -18.20 6.85
N ARG A 133 6.08 -17.62 6.95
CA ARG A 133 6.38 -16.49 7.80
C ARG A 133 6.55 -15.26 6.94
N GLU A 134 5.56 -14.40 6.95
CA GLU A 134 5.63 -13.09 6.32
C GLU A 134 6.37 -12.12 7.23
N TRP A 135 7.36 -11.43 6.68
CA TRP A 135 8.06 -10.35 7.36
C TRP A 135 7.75 -9.03 6.68
N LEU A 136 7.10 -8.13 7.40
CA LEU A 136 6.81 -6.78 6.94
C LEU A 136 7.81 -5.81 7.59
N PRO A 137 8.78 -5.27 6.84
CA PRO A 137 9.68 -4.22 7.33
C PRO A 137 8.90 -3.00 7.83
N ILE A 138 9.46 -2.27 8.79
CA ILE A 138 8.91 -1.01 9.31
C ILE A 138 9.96 0.07 9.13
N LEU A 139 9.64 1.08 8.34
CA LEU A 139 10.45 2.27 8.14
C LEU A 139 9.95 3.42 9.03
N ASP A 140 10.83 4.31 9.41
CA ASP A 140 10.45 5.49 10.17
C ASP A 140 9.65 6.47 9.32
N ASN A 141 8.74 7.19 9.98
CA ASN A 141 7.91 8.19 9.30
C ASN A 141 8.72 9.45 8.98
N THR A 142 8.46 10.05 7.83
CA THR A 142 9.08 11.27 7.36
C THR A 142 8.08 12.17 6.64
N GLN A 143 8.44 13.44 6.43
CA GLN A 143 7.74 14.35 5.52
C GLN A 143 8.52 14.58 4.22
N ASP A 144 9.77 14.11 4.14
CA ASP A 144 10.60 14.19 2.94
C ASP A 144 10.63 12.81 2.23
N TRP A 145 9.56 12.51 1.53
CA TRP A 145 9.40 11.25 0.83
C TRP A 145 10.38 11.07 -0.34
N ALA A 146 10.83 12.16 -0.95
CA ALA A 146 11.84 12.10 -2.01
C ALA A 146 13.20 11.66 -1.45
N ALA A 147 13.56 12.14 -0.26
CA ALA A 147 14.77 11.71 0.43
C ALA A 147 14.68 10.29 0.98
N ALA A 148 13.47 9.79 1.25
CA ALA A 148 13.26 8.41 1.74
C ALA A 148 13.35 7.35 0.63
N VAL A 149 13.26 7.71 -0.65
CA VAL A 149 13.29 6.74 -1.76
C VAL A 149 14.49 5.79 -1.71
N PRO A 150 15.75 6.23 -1.51
CA PRO A 150 16.89 5.31 -1.45
C PRO A 150 16.79 4.27 -0.33
N GLU A 151 16.25 4.65 0.83
CA GLU A 151 16.03 3.74 1.96
C GLU A 151 14.96 2.69 1.62
N VAL A 152 13.85 3.12 1.01
CA VAL A 152 12.81 2.20 0.54
C VAL A 152 13.36 1.24 -0.51
N GLU A 153 14.14 1.70 -1.48
CA GLU A 153 14.74 0.85 -2.51
C GLU A 153 15.71 -0.17 -1.90
N ALA A 154 16.55 0.24 -0.95
CA ALA A 154 17.47 -0.64 -0.24
C ALA A 154 16.70 -1.71 0.55
N MET A 155 15.69 -1.32 1.33
CA MET A 155 14.82 -2.25 2.06
C MET A 155 14.13 -3.24 1.12
N LEU A 156 13.60 -2.76 -0.01
CA LEU A 156 12.98 -3.63 -1.00
C LEU A 156 13.98 -4.64 -1.59
N ALA A 157 15.24 -4.25 -1.81
CA ALA A 157 16.27 -5.15 -2.31
C ALA A 157 16.67 -6.21 -1.26
N GLU A 158 16.75 -5.84 0.02
CA GLU A 158 17.08 -6.73 1.13
C GLU A 158 15.96 -7.71 1.46
N GLN A 159 14.70 -7.33 1.20
CA GLN A 159 13.50 -8.11 1.51
C GLN A 159 12.72 -8.50 0.23
N PRO A 160 13.31 -9.30 -0.68
CA PRO A 160 12.74 -9.57 -2.00
C PRO A 160 11.39 -10.30 -1.94
N ASN A 161 11.12 -11.01 -0.86
CA ASN A 161 9.90 -11.80 -0.69
C ASN A 161 8.80 -11.09 0.11
N ALA A 162 9.04 -9.88 0.61
CA ALA A 162 8.03 -9.14 1.35
C ALA A 162 6.88 -8.72 0.44
N HIS A 163 5.65 -8.87 0.92
CA HIS A 163 4.43 -8.47 0.22
C HIS A 163 3.96 -7.06 0.56
N GLY A 164 4.66 -6.39 1.46
CA GLY A 164 4.41 -5.03 1.87
C GLY A 164 5.46 -4.54 2.87
N PHE A 165 5.31 -3.31 3.30
CA PHE A 165 6.04 -2.73 4.44
C PHE A 165 5.15 -1.73 5.16
N LEU A 166 5.50 -1.44 6.40
CA LEU A 166 4.82 -0.43 7.20
C LEU A 166 5.69 0.82 7.33
N ILE A 167 5.05 1.96 7.41
CA ILE A 167 5.66 3.19 7.92
C ILE A 167 5.17 3.37 9.35
N ARG A 168 6.09 3.60 10.28
CA ARG A 168 5.83 3.67 11.71
C ARG A 168 4.79 4.75 12.04
N ARG A 169 3.72 4.38 12.76
CA ARG A 169 2.59 5.26 13.13
C ARG A 169 1.88 5.91 11.94
N HIS A 170 1.95 5.28 10.76
CA HIS A 170 1.43 5.85 9.53
C HIS A 170 0.52 4.84 8.82
N GLY A 171 1.09 3.83 8.15
CA GLY A 171 0.27 2.91 7.38
C GLY A 171 1.04 1.84 6.64
N LEU A 172 0.31 1.09 5.82
CA LEU A 172 0.78 -0.01 5.00
C LEU A 172 1.04 0.44 3.57
N TYR A 173 2.15 0.01 2.99
CA TYR A 173 2.38 -0.08 1.55
C TYR A 173 2.36 -1.54 1.11
N THR A 174 1.60 -1.85 0.07
CA THR A 174 1.61 -3.15 -0.59
C THR A 174 1.40 -2.98 -2.09
N TRP A 175 1.66 -4.02 -2.87
CA TRP A 175 1.65 -3.98 -4.33
C TRP A 175 1.19 -5.31 -4.91
N GLY A 176 0.95 -5.34 -6.21
CA GLY A 176 0.61 -6.54 -6.96
C GLY A 176 0.95 -6.41 -8.44
N GLY A 177 0.87 -7.50 -9.17
CA GLY A 177 1.05 -7.52 -10.62
C GLY A 177 -0.02 -6.72 -11.37
N ASP A 178 -1.17 -6.50 -10.73
CA ASP A 178 -2.28 -5.66 -11.16
C ASP A 178 -3.08 -5.15 -9.95
N LEU A 179 -4.14 -4.37 -10.20
CA LEU A 179 -5.00 -3.81 -9.15
C LEU A 179 -5.73 -4.89 -8.36
N ALA A 180 -6.15 -5.98 -8.99
CA ALA A 180 -6.85 -7.06 -8.29
C ALA A 180 -5.92 -7.80 -7.31
N ALA A 181 -4.67 -8.06 -7.73
CA ALA A 181 -3.65 -8.65 -6.87
C ALA A 181 -3.28 -7.72 -5.71
N ALA A 182 -3.05 -6.43 -5.97
CA ALA A 182 -2.73 -5.45 -4.93
C ALA A 182 -3.88 -5.31 -3.92
N ARG A 183 -5.14 -5.24 -4.39
CA ARG A 183 -6.34 -5.21 -3.52
C ARG A 183 -6.41 -6.44 -2.62
N ARG A 184 -6.23 -7.65 -3.19
CA ARG A 184 -6.20 -8.89 -2.41
C ARG A 184 -5.13 -8.84 -1.33
N GLN A 185 -3.94 -8.33 -1.62
CA GLN A 185 -2.86 -8.20 -0.62
C GLN A 185 -3.23 -7.25 0.51
N VAL A 186 -3.84 -6.08 0.21
CA VAL A 186 -4.36 -5.18 1.25
C VAL A 186 -5.37 -5.90 2.14
N GLU A 187 -6.35 -6.59 1.56
CA GLU A 187 -7.40 -7.28 2.32
C GLU A 187 -6.82 -8.35 3.26
N ILE A 188 -5.81 -9.07 2.82
CA ILE A 188 -5.14 -10.12 3.61
C ILE A 188 -4.33 -9.51 4.74
N LEU A 189 -3.50 -8.51 4.44
CA LEU A 189 -2.63 -7.88 5.44
C LEU A 189 -3.45 -7.14 6.49
N GLU A 190 -4.49 -6.40 6.10
CA GLU A 190 -5.39 -5.72 7.04
C GLU A 190 -6.17 -6.70 7.92
N PHE A 191 -6.63 -7.84 7.38
CA PHE A 191 -7.21 -8.90 8.19
C PHE A 191 -6.22 -9.42 9.24
N LEU A 192 -4.98 -9.69 8.84
CA LEU A 192 -3.95 -10.20 9.74
C LEU A 192 -3.57 -9.15 10.81
N PHE A 193 -3.51 -7.88 10.45
CA PHE A 193 -3.29 -6.79 11.41
C PHE A 193 -4.41 -6.71 12.45
N GLU A 194 -5.66 -6.81 12.02
CA GLU A 194 -6.79 -6.79 12.93
C GLU A 194 -6.76 -7.99 13.89
N VAL A 195 -6.48 -9.20 13.40
CA VAL A 195 -6.32 -10.39 14.23
C VAL A 195 -5.22 -10.20 15.26
N MET A 196 -4.04 -9.72 14.85
CA MET A 196 -2.91 -9.48 15.77
C MET A 196 -3.20 -8.39 16.79
N GLY A 197 -3.82 -7.30 16.34
CA GLY A 197 -4.17 -6.19 17.23
C GLY A 197 -5.19 -6.60 18.27
N ARG A 198 -6.24 -7.31 17.88
CA ARG A 198 -7.25 -7.85 18.81
C ARG A 198 -6.65 -8.87 19.78
N LYS A 199 -5.77 -9.77 19.30
CA LYS A 199 -5.10 -10.76 20.16
C LYS A 199 -4.21 -10.10 21.23
N ARG A 200 -3.51 -9.01 20.91
CA ARG A 200 -2.70 -8.27 21.88
C ARG A 200 -3.53 -7.51 22.92
N GLY A 201 -4.74 -7.07 22.54
CA GLY A 201 -5.69 -6.39 23.44
C GLY A 201 -6.51 -7.33 24.33
N THR A 202 -6.57 -8.61 24.01
CA THR A 202 -7.24 -9.63 24.83
C THR A 202 -6.22 -10.34 25.69
N THR A 203 -6.12 -9.95 26.97
CA THR A 203 -5.62 -10.86 28.02
C THR A 203 -6.67 -11.94 28.28
N TRP A 204 -6.91 -12.81 27.25
CA TRP A 204 -7.69 -14.02 27.51
C TRP A 204 -6.81 -14.96 28.34
N GLN A 205 -7.12 -15.09 29.62
CA GLN A 205 -6.62 -16.19 30.44
C GLN A 205 -7.63 -17.34 30.33
N PRO A 206 -7.20 -18.55 29.93
CA PRO A 206 -8.08 -19.74 29.90
C PRO A 206 -8.53 -20.11 31.28
#